data_39aeaed9916c8b96233cd2c685f87e87
#
_entry.id   39aeaed9916c8b96233cd2c685f87e87
#
_cell.length_a   1.000
_cell.length_b   1.000
_cell.length_c   1.000
_cell.angle_alpha   90.00
_cell.angle_beta   90.00
_cell.angle_gamma   90.00
#
_symmetry.space_group_name_H-M   'P 1'
#
loop_
_entity.id
_entity.type
_entity.pdbx_description
1 polymer ?
#
loop_
_entity_poly.entity_id
_entity_poly.type
_entity_poly.pdbx_seq_one_letter_code
_entity_poly.pdbx_strand_id
1 'polypeptide(L)'
;YPNRKIAHGEKRKFQGGYLFLQSLYYELGLNKVCRKIRDKHHYDYDLNAILSDLIYTRILEPGSKRSSFETAKTFLEAPTYQLHDIYRALNVLSEECDLIQSELYRNSKSVLKRNDGVLYYDCTNYYFEIEQEDGDKKYGKSKEHRPNPIVQMGLFTDGDGIPLAFSIFPGNQNEQTSLKPLEKKVIEEFGCEEFIFCSDAGLGSENNRLLNHSKKRSYIVTPVSYTHLT
;
A
#
# COMPACT_ATOMS: atom_id res chain seq x y z
N TYR A 1 -15.18 22.21 -23.43
CA TYR A 1 -14.82 21.15 -24.38
C TYR A 1 -14.92 21.74 -25.78
N PRO A 2 -13.92 21.61 -26.66
CA PRO A 2 -14.06 22.02 -28.04
C PRO A 2 -15.16 21.19 -28.69
N ASN A 3 -16.14 21.87 -29.33
CA ASN A 3 -17.21 21.24 -30.09
C ASN A 3 -16.63 20.52 -31.32
N ARG A 4 -16.03 19.33 -31.13
CA ARG A 4 -15.57 18.50 -32.22
C ARG A 4 -16.76 17.75 -32.82
N LYS A 5 -17.08 18.01 -34.09
CA LYS A 5 -18.07 17.22 -34.83
C LYS A 5 -17.58 15.77 -34.92
N ILE A 6 -18.41 14.84 -34.45
CA ILE A 6 -18.16 13.41 -34.57
C ILE A 6 -18.47 13.00 -36.02
N ALA A 7 -17.55 12.32 -36.67
CA ALA A 7 -17.78 11.81 -38.03
C ALA A 7 -18.86 10.72 -37.99
N HIS A 8 -19.70 10.68 -39.03
CA HIS A 8 -20.73 9.66 -39.12
C HIS A 8 -20.09 8.26 -39.19
N GLY A 9 -20.50 7.35 -38.28
CA GLY A 9 -19.93 6.01 -38.16
C GLY A 9 -18.68 5.88 -37.26
N GLU A 10 -18.17 6.96 -36.65
CA GLU A 10 -17.10 6.92 -35.66
C GLU A 10 -17.57 6.17 -34.41
N LYS A 11 -17.00 4.98 -34.15
CA LYS A 11 -17.27 4.21 -32.94
C LYS A 11 -16.37 4.70 -31.82
N ARG A 12 -16.94 5.30 -30.78
CA ARG A 12 -16.21 5.64 -29.55
C ARG A 12 -16.53 4.62 -28.48
N LYS A 13 -15.51 3.89 -28.05
CA LYS A 13 -15.59 2.98 -26.92
C LYS A 13 -14.67 3.51 -25.81
N PHE A 14 -15.21 3.64 -24.62
CA PHE A 14 -14.47 4.03 -23.43
C PHE A 14 -14.64 2.98 -22.34
N GLN A 15 -13.58 2.75 -21.58
CA GLN A 15 -13.61 1.94 -20.37
C GLN A 15 -14.26 2.79 -19.27
N GLY A 16 -15.52 2.50 -18.91
CA GLY A 16 -16.28 3.28 -17.94
C GLY A 16 -16.22 2.77 -16.49
N GLY A 17 -15.63 1.58 -16.27
CA GLY A 17 -15.58 0.96 -14.94
C GLY A 17 -14.86 1.80 -13.88
N TYR A 18 -13.90 2.62 -14.29
CA TYR A 18 -13.15 3.49 -13.39
C TYR A 18 -14.00 4.58 -12.73
N LEU A 19 -15.14 4.96 -13.29
CA LEU A 19 -16.00 6.03 -12.76
C LEU A 19 -16.51 5.72 -11.34
N PHE A 20 -16.77 4.45 -11.02
CA PHE A 20 -17.11 4.03 -9.66
C PHE A 20 -15.92 4.19 -8.70
N LEU A 21 -14.71 3.85 -9.15
CA LEU A 21 -13.48 4.01 -8.39
C LEU A 21 -13.11 5.47 -8.21
N GLN A 22 -13.39 6.31 -9.21
CA GLN A 22 -13.16 7.75 -9.16
C GLN A 22 -13.94 8.41 -8.03
N SER A 23 -15.22 8.05 -7.85
CA SER A 23 -16.02 8.56 -6.73
C SER A 23 -15.34 8.26 -5.39
N LEU A 24 -14.95 7.00 -5.16
CA LEU A 24 -14.28 6.58 -3.94
C LEU A 24 -12.90 7.25 -3.77
N TYR A 25 -12.14 7.44 -4.85
CA TYR A 25 -10.86 8.12 -4.84
C TYR A 25 -10.96 9.55 -4.30
N TYR A 26 -11.97 10.29 -4.77
CA TYR A 26 -12.23 11.65 -4.30
C TYR A 26 -12.80 11.68 -2.87
N GLU A 27 -13.66 10.74 -2.52
CA GLU A 27 -14.24 10.61 -1.18
C GLU A 27 -13.16 10.31 -0.13
N LEU A 28 -12.20 9.45 -0.46
CA LEU A 28 -11.00 9.18 0.33
C LEU A 28 -9.99 10.34 0.32
N GLY A 29 -10.23 11.40 -0.44
CA GLY A 29 -9.44 12.63 -0.45
C GLY A 29 -8.04 12.48 -1.05
N LEU A 30 -7.77 11.44 -1.86
CA LEU A 30 -6.46 11.21 -2.47
C LEU A 30 -6.00 12.37 -3.35
N ASN A 31 -6.92 13.07 -4.00
CA ASN A 31 -6.63 14.30 -4.74
C ASN A 31 -6.10 15.43 -3.85
N LYS A 32 -6.55 15.50 -2.58
CA LYS A 32 -6.05 16.48 -1.60
C LYS A 32 -4.65 16.09 -1.12
N VAL A 33 -4.40 14.78 -0.96
CA VAL A 33 -3.07 14.25 -0.63
C VAL A 33 -2.07 14.59 -1.75
N CYS A 34 -2.43 14.38 -3.02
CA CYS A 34 -1.58 14.76 -4.16
C CYS A 34 -1.26 16.26 -4.17
N ARG A 35 -2.18 17.13 -3.76
CA ARG A 35 -1.90 18.57 -3.61
C ARG A 35 -0.89 18.84 -2.51
N LYS A 36 -1.02 18.21 -1.33
CA LYS A 36 -0.03 18.34 -0.24
C LYS A 36 1.36 17.88 -0.68
N ILE A 37 1.44 16.80 -1.47
CA ILE A 37 2.71 16.31 -2.01
C ILE A 37 3.31 17.32 -2.99
N ARG A 38 2.49 17.88 -3.89
CA ARG A 38 2.94 18.89 -4.85
C ARG A 38 3.52 20.13 -4.18
N ASP A 39 3.00 20.52 -3.02
CA ASP A 39 3.50 21.69 -2.28
C ASP A 39 4.90 21.46 -1.69
N LYS A 40 5.34 20.19 -1.57
CA LYS A 40 6.66 19.80 -1.07
C LYS A 40 7.66 19.51 -2.18
N HIS A 41 7.18 19.11 -3.37
CA HIS A 41 8.01 18.62 -4.46
C HIS A 41 7.86 19.47 -5.73
N HIS A 42 8.95 19.59 -6.49
CA HIS A 42 8.94 20.27 -7.78
C HIS A 42 8.92 19.25 -8.93
N TYR A 43 7.78 19.16 -9.61
CA TYR A 43 7.61 18.35 -10.82
C TYR A 43 6.60 19.01 -11.77
N ASP A 44 6.66 18.64 -13.05
CA ASP A 44 5.92 19.26 -14.16
C ASP A 44 4.77 18.40 -14.70
N TYR A 45 4.47 17.27 -14.04
CA TYR A 45 3.40 16.33 -14.42
C TYR A 45 2.23 16.36 -13.43
N ASP A 46 1.08 15.86 -13.85
CA ASP A 46 -0.10 15.72 -12.99
C ASP A 46 -0.01 14.44 -12.14
N LEU A 47 0.52 14.55 -10.93
CA LEU A 47 0.62 13.43 -9.98
C LEU A 47 -0.75 12.83 -9.64
N ASN A 48 -1.79 13.67 -9.57
CA ASN A 48 -3.14 13.20 -9.23
C ASN A 48 -3.71 12.32 -10.36
N ALA A 49 -3.56 12.73 -11.62
CA ALA A 49 -3.97 11.92 -12.75
C ALA A 49 -3.17 10.60 -12.80
N ILE A 50 -1.85 10.64 -12.58
CA ILE A 50 -1.01 9.44 -12.57
C ILE A 50 -1.44 8.47 -11.45
N LEU A 51 -1.60 8.95 -10.22
CA LEU A 51 -1.97 8.09 -9.09
C LEU A 51 -3.36 7.48 -9.28
N SER A 52 -4.35 8.26 -9.69
CA SER A 52 -5.69 7.77 -9.93
C SER A 52 -5.73 6.71 -11.02
N ASP A 53 -5.08 6.94 -12.16
CA ASP A 53 -5.03 5.99 -13.27
C ASP A 53 -4.30 4.70 -12.89
N LEU A 54 -3.21 4.80 -12.12
CA LEU A 54 -2.50 3.61 -11.60
C LEU A 54 -3.38 2.78 -10.66
N ILE A 55 -4.20 3.42 -9.81
CA ILE A 55 -5.14 2.73 -8.93
C ILE A 55 -6.26 2.08 -9.76
N TYR A 56 -6.89 2.83 -10.65
CA TYR A 56 -8.00 2.32 -11.47
C TYR A 56 -7.57 1.15 -12.34
N THR A 57 -6.44 1.28 -13.04
CA THR A 57 -5.93 0.21 -13.89
C THR A 57 -5.47 -1.00 -13.09
N ARG A 58 -4.93 -0.81 -11.87
CA ARG A 58 -4.57 -1.93 -11.01
C ARG A 58 -5.78 -2.78 -10.59
N ILE A 59 -6.93 -2.16 -10.41
CA ILE A 59 -8.17 -2.84 -10.00
C ILE A 59 -8.89 -3.43 -11.19
N LEU A 60 -8.99 -2.69 -12.30
CA LEU A 60 -9.78 -3.10 -13.47
C LEU A 60 -9.02 -4.08 -14.37
N GLU A 61 -7.74 -3.85 -14.58
CA GLU A 61 -6.91 -4.59 -15.55
C GLU A 61 -5.46 -4.63 -15.05
N PRO A 62 -5.14 -5.48 -14.06
CA PRO A 62 -3.81 -5.56 -13.47
C PRO A 62 -2.73 -5.89 -14.51
N GLY A 63 -1.68 -5.08 -14.58
CA GLY A 63 -0.60 -5.24 -15.54
C GLY A 63 0.66 -4.45 -15.18
N SER A 64 1.58 -4.38 -16.14
CA SER A 64 2.78 -3.54 -16.05
C SER A 64 2.42 -2.05 -16.07
N LYS A 65 3.32 -1.17 -15.63
CA LYS A 65 3.11 0.28 -15.71
C LYS A 65 2.88 0.78 -17.15
N ARG A 66 3.53 0.13 -18.12
CA ARG A 66 3.30 0.39 -19.56
C ARG A 66 1.89 -0.04 -19.96
N SER A 67 1.44 -1.23 -19.56
CA SER A 67 0.08 -1.70 -19.83
C SER A 67 -0.96 -0.78 -19.17
N SER A 68 -0.75 -0.39 -17.91
CA SER A 68 -1.61 0.56 -17.20
C SER A 68 -1.76 1.88 -17.96
N PHE A 69 -0.66 2.41 -18.52
CA PHE A 69 -0.71 3.63 -19.33
C PHE A 69 -1.53 3.45 -20.61
N GLU A 70 -1.40 2.32 -21.29
CA GLU A 70 -2.21 2.04 -22.51
C GLU A 70 -3.69 1.85 -22.15
N THR A 71 -3.99 1.16 -21.04
CA THR A 71 -5.38 1.01 -20.55
C THR A 71 -5.99 2.37 -20.18
N ALA A 72 -5.24 3.24 -19.49
CA ALA A 72 -5.71 4.58 -19.12
C ALA A 72 -6.09 5.44 -20.34
N LYS A 73 -5.44 5.27 -21.48
CA LYS A 73 -5.83 5.95 -22.74
C LYS A 73 -7.23 5.57 -23.24
N THR A 74 -7.78 4.48 -22.74
CA THR A 74 -9.15 4.04 -23.09
C THR A 74 -10.22 4.64 -22.19
N PHE A 75 -9.83 5.34 -21.13
CA PHE A 75 -10.73 6.05 -20.24
C PHE A 75 -11.37 7.26 -20.95
N LEU A 76 -12.51 7.73 -20.46
CA LEU A 76 -13.15 8.92 -20.99
C LEU A 76 -12.25 10.16 -20.86
N GLU A 77 -11.52 10.23 -19.77
CA GLU A 77 -10.52 11.25 -19.46
C GLU A 77 -9.13 10.67 -19.76
N ALA A 78 -8.67 10.84 -21.00
CA ALA A 78 -7.36 10.31 -21.40
C ALA A 78 -6.21 10.96 -20.62
N PRO A 79 -5.09 10.23 -20.35
CA PRO A 79 -3.92 10.77 -19.66
C PRO A 79 -3.39 12.05 -20.30
N THR A 80 -3.11 13.04 -19.47
CA THR A 80 -2.44 14.31 -19.87
C THR A 80 -0.92 14.26 -19.67
N TYR A 81 -0.40 13.14 -19.17
CA TYR A 81 1.01 12.87 -18.86
C TYR A 81 1.57 11.81 -19.83
N GLN A 82 2.88 11.60 -19.79
CA GLN A 82 3.58 10.62 -20.61
C GLN A 82 4.00 9.39 -19.79
N LEU A 83 4.33 8.29 -20.47
CA LEU A 83 4.76 7.05 -19.79
C LEU A 83 5.96 7.26 -18.85
N HIS A 84 6.93 8.09 -19.23
CA HIS A 84 8.11 8.35 -18.38
C HIS A 84 7.74 9.12 -17.09
N ASP A 85 6.66 9.91 -17.10
CA ASP A 85 6.20 10.63 -15.91
C ASP A 85 5.68 9.67 -14.84
N ILE A 86 5.13 8.53 -15.25
CA ILE A 86 4.73 7.47 -14.29
C ILE A 86 5.93 7.02 -13.46
N TYR A 87 7.07 6.77 -14.09
CA TYR A 87 8.28 6.31 -13.38
C TYR A 87 8.85 7.40 -12.47
N ARG A 88 8.81 8.66 -12.89
CA ARG A 88 9.18 9.80 -12.05
C ARG A 88 8.23 9.95 -10.86
N ALA A 89 6.93 9.82 -11.10
CA ALA A 89 5.90 9.88 -10.06
C ALA A 89 6.04 8.76 -9.03
N LEU A 90 6.43 7.54 -9.43
CA LEU A 90 6.66 6.44 -8.50
C LEU A 90 7.74 6.75 -7.45
N ASN A 91 8.79 7.50 -7.80
CA ASN A 91 9.79 7.93 -6.83
C ASN A 91 9.18 8.87 -5.78
N VAL A 92 8.45 9.90 -6.22
CA VAL A 92 7.76 10.84 -5.32
C VAL A 92 6.73 10.12 -4.43
N LEU A 93 5.95 9.19 -5.00
CA LEU A 93 4.98 8.41 -4.25
C LEU A 93 5.65 7.48 -3.23
N SER A 94 6.84 6.96 -3.53
CA SER A 94 7.64 6.16 -2.60
C SER A 94 8.16 7.00 -1.43
N GLU A 95 8.68 8.19 -1.69
CA GLU A 95 9.16 9.13 -0.67
C GLU A 95 8.04 9.60 0.27
N GLU A 96 6.84 9.80 -0.26
CA GLU A 96 5.67 10.28 0.49
C GLU A 96 4.72 9.13 0.92
N CYS A 97 5.18 7.88 0.87
CA CYS A 97 4.37 6.69 1.16
C CYS A 97 3.71 6.75 2.54
N ASP A 98 4.42 7.25 3.56
CA ASP A 98 3.92 7.35 4.92
C ASP A 98 2.83 8.42 5.05
N LEU A 99 3.02 9.57 4.41
CA LEU A 99 1.99 10.60 4.33
C LEU A 99 0.73 10.05 3.63
N ILE A 100 0.89 9.35 2.51
CA ILE A 100 -0.25 8.79 1.77
C ILE A 100 -1.03 7.81 2.65
N GLN A 101 -0.35 6.89 3.32
CA GLN A 101 -0.98 5.89 4.18
C GLN A 101 -1.72 6.54 5.37
N SER A 102 -1.07 7.47 6.07
CA SER A 102 -1.65 8.12 7.25
C SER A 102 -2.86 8.99 6.89
N GLU A 103 -2.81 9.74 5.80
CA GLU A 103 -3.94 10.54 5.32
C GLU A 103 -5.09 9.64 4.82
N LEU A 104 -4.78 8.57 4.09
CA LEU A 104 -5.77 7.60 3.62
C LEU A 104 -6.49 6.93 4.79
N TYR A 105 -5.76 6.52 5.83
CA TYR A 105 -6.36 5.96 7.04
C TYR A 105 -7.28 6.97 7.73
N ARG A 106 -6.83 8.23 7.94
CA ARG A 106 -7.67 9.26 8.56
C ARG A 106 -8.94 9.53 7.75
N ASN A 107 -8.81 9.66 6.45
CA ASN A 107 -9.94 9.94 5.55
C ASN A 107 -10.89 8.74 5.45
N SER A 108 -10.40 7.50 5.56
CA SER A 108 -11.25 6.32 5.53
C SER A 108 -12.28 6.28 6.66
N LYS A 109 -12.02 6.95 7.79
CA LYS A 109 -12.96 7.04 8.92
C LYS A 109 -14.23 7.84 8.58
N SER A 110 -14.22 8.67 7.54
CA SER A 110 -15.43 9.36 7.05
C SER A 110 -16.23 8.50 6.05
N VAL A 111 -15.60 7.51 5.44
CA VAL A 111 -16.23 6.63 4.44
C VAL A 111 -16.81 5.38 5.09
N LEU A 112 -16.12 4.86 6.11
CA LEU A 112 -16.55 3.65 6.83
C LEU A 112 -16.15 3.72 8.30
N LYS A 113 -16.90 3.01 9.14
CA LYS A 113 -16.52 2.83 10.55
C LYS A 113 -15.34 1.87 10.62
N ARG A 114 -14.16 2.35 11.01
CA ARG A 114 -12.97 1.53 11.22
C ARG A 114 -13.04 0.80 12.56
N ASN A 115 -12.65 -0.47 12.55
CA ASN A 115 -12.56 -1.32 13.75
C ASN A 115 -11.09 -1.34 14.24
N ASP A 116 -10.57 -0.18 14.61
CA ASP A 116 -9.17 0.04 14.99
C ASP A 116 -8.85 -0.29 16.46
N GLY A 117 -9.82 -0.82 17.20
CA GLY A 117 -9.60 -1.38 18.54
C GLY A 117 -8.89 -2.75 18.54
N VAL A 118 -8.83 -3.42 17.39
CA VAL A 118 -8.06 -4.65 17.19
C VAL A 118 -7.21 -4.49 15.96
N LEU A 119 -5.91 -4.73 16.07
CA LEU A 119 -4.98 -4.67 14.94
C LEU A 119 -4.30 -6.02 14.73
N TYR A 120 -4.41 -6.54 13.53
CA TYR A 120 -3.68 -7.72 13.08
C TYR A 120 -2.41 -7.31 12.38
N TYR A 121 -1.32 -7.99 12.69
CA TYR A 121 -0.05 -7.79 12.02
C TYR A 121 0.45 -9.10 11.45
N ASP A 122 0.82 -9.07 10.18
CA ASP A 122 1.45 -10.19 9.49
C ASP A 122 2.57 -9.69 8.56
N CYS A 123 3.52 -10.59 8.30
CA CYS A 123 4.58 -10.38 7.33
C CYS A 123 4.38 -11.28 6.13
N THR A 124 4.60 -10.74 4.96
CA THR A 124 4.72 -11.51 3.72
C THR A 124 6.00 -11.14 3.00
N ASN A 125 6.35 -11.88 1.96
CA ASN A 125 7.49 -11.53 1.11
C ASN A 125 7.14 -11.67 -0.37
N TYR A 126 7.85 -10.88 -1.19
CA TYR A 126 7.74 -10.89 -2.64
C TYR A 126 9.11 -11.20 -3.23
N TYR A 127 9.19 -12.17 -4.12
CA TYR A 127 10.42 -12.50 -4.83
C TYR A 127 10.53 -11.68 -6.14
N PHE A 128 11.76 -11.52 -6.58
CA PHE A 128 12.10 -10.86 -7.83
C PHE A 128 12.88 -11.82 -8.72
N GLU A 129 12.51 -11.93 -9.98
CA GLU A 129 13.21 -12.77 -10.96
C GLU A 129 14.53 -12.09 -11.41
N ILE A 130 15.44 -11.91 -10.46
CA ILE A 130 16.77 -11.35 -10.64
C ILE A 130 17.81 -12.31 -10.00
N GLU A 131 19.05 -12.30 -10.52
CA GLU A 131 20.13 -13.16 -10.04
C GLU A 131 21.02 -12.48 -8.98
N GLN A 132 20.95 -11.15 -8.88
CA GLN A 132 21.79 -10.39 -7.96
C GLN A 132 20.94 -9.55 -7.02
N GLU A 133 21.44 -9.38 -5.80
CA GLU A 133 20.83 -8.49 -4.82
C GLU A 133 20.88 -7.01 -5.30
N ASP A 134 19.80 -6.27 -5.06
CA ASP A 134 19.68 -4.87 -5.42
C ASP A 134 18.88 -4.11 -4.36
N GLY A 135 19.48 -3.17 -3.66
CA GLY A 135 18.84 -2.42 -2.59
C GLY A 135 18.26 -3.34 -1.50
N ASP A 136 16.97 -3.24 -1.25
CA ASP A 136 16.24 -4.07 -0.27
C ASP A 136 15.93 -5.48 -0.77
N LYS A 137 16.12 -5.77 -2.06
CA LYS A 137 15.98 -7.10 -2.63
C LYS A 137 17.19 -7.94 -2.23
N LYS A 138 17.03 -8.73 -1.17
CA LYS A 138 18.07 -9.56 -0.56
C LYS A 138 17.67 -11.02 -0.57
N TYR A 139 18.68 -11.91 -0.59
CA TYR A 139 18.43 -13.32 -0.35
C TYR A 139 17.97 -13.50 1.09
N GLY A 140 16.88 -14.24 1.28
CA GLY A 140 16.28 -14.45 2.58
C GLY A 140 15.37 -15.66 2.59
N LYS A 141 14.68 -15.90 3.71
CA LYS A 141 13.74 -17.00 3.85
C LYS A 141 12.46 -16.71 3.07
N SER A 142 12.41 -17.19 1.82
CA SER A 142 11.21 -17.09 1.00
C SER A 142 10.09 -18.00 1.52
N LYS A 143 8.87 -17.46 1.71
CA LYS A 143 7.68 -18.26 2.05
C LYS A 143 7.27 -19.20 0.92
N GLU A 144 7.61 -18.87 -0.32
CA GLU A 144 7.38 -19.69 -1.51
C GLU A 144 8.56 -20.64 -1.85
N HIS A 145 9.58 -20.68 -0.99
CA HIS A 145 10.81 -21.48 -1.23
C HIS A 145 11.53 -21.17 -2.55
N ARG A 146 11.44 -19.92 -3.01
CA ARG A 146 12.12 -19.44 -4.21
C ARG A 146 13.58 -19.11 -3.91
N PRO A 147 14.51 -19.42 -4.85
CA PRO A 147 15.93 -19.12 -4.68
C PRO A 147 16.30 -17.66 -5.01
N ASN A 148 15.32 -16.84 -5.31
CA ASN A 148 15.50 -15.46 -5.78
C ASN A 148 15.55 -14.46 -4.62
N PRO A 149 16.18 -13.28 -4.81
CA PRO A 149 16.09 -12.17 -3.87
C PRO A 149 14.64 -11.78 -3.60
N ILE A 150 14.34 -11.46 -2.34
CA ILE A 150 13.02 -11.06 -1.86
C ILE A 150 13.06 -9.68 -1.21
N VAL A 151 11.91 -9.06 -1.07
CA VAL A 151 11.63 -8.02 -0.07
C VAL A 151 10.58 -8.54 0.90
N GLN A 152 10.62 -8.07 2.13
CA GLN A 152 9.59 -8.36 3.12
C GLN A 152 8.64 -7.18 3.26
N MET A 153 7.36 -7.45 3.48
CA MET A 153 6.34 -6.46 3.76
C MET A 153 5.64 -6.83 5.07
N GLY A 154 5.72 -5.94 6.05
CA GLY A 154 4.87 -5.99 7.23
C GLY A 154 3.60 -5.18 6.99
N LEU A 155 2.44 -5.74 7.33
CA LEU A 155 1.13 -5.14 7.12
C LEU A 155 0.33 -5.14 8.40
N PHE A 156 -0.17 -3.97 8.81
CA PHE A 156 -1.26 -3.86 9.77
C PHE A 156 -2.61 -3.79 9.07
N THR A 157 -3.56 -4.57 9.55
CA THR A 157 -4.99 -4.45 9.22
C THR A 157 -5.78 -4.19 10.49
N ASP A 158 -6.94 -3.55 10.36
CA ASP A 158 -7.88 -3.41 11.47
C ASP A 158 -8.67 -4.71 11.73
N GLY A 159 -9.57 -4.69 12.73
CA GLY A 159 -10.37 -5.84 13.14
C GLY A 159 -11.30 -6.38 12.04
N ASP A 160 -11.56 -5.62 11.01
CA ASP A 160 -12.38 -6.03 9.85
C ASP A 160 -11.51 -6.45 8.65
N GLY A 161 -10.18 -6.54 8.84
CA GLY A 161 -9.22 -6.94 7.81
C GLY A 161 -8.88 -5.85 6.79
N ILE A 162 -9.28 -4.59 7.05
CA ILE A 162 -8.99 -3.48 6.14
C ILE A 162 -7.58 -2.97 6.40
N PRO A 163 -6.71 -2.84 5.38
CA PRO A 163 -5.35 -2.35 5.52
C PRO A 163 -5.29 -0.99 6.24
N LEU A 164 -4.33 -0.85 7.14
CA LEU A 164 -4.08 0.36 7.89
C LEU A 164 -2.74 0.96 7.54
N ALA A 165 -1.68 0.19 7.68
CA ALA A 165 -0.32 0.61 7.39
C ALA A 165 0.55 -0.56 6.94
N PHE A 166 1.53 -0.27 6.09
CA PHE A 166 2.56 -1.25 5.72
C PHE A 166 3.95 -0.60 5.71
N SER A 167 4.96 -1.44 5.78
CA SER A 167 6.35 -1.06 5.50
C SER A 167 7.07 -2.18 4.76
N ILE A 168 8.02 -1.79 3.92
CA ILE A 168 8.89 -2.71 3.18
C ILE A 168 10.21 -2.79 3.92
N PHE A 169 10.76 -3.99 3.99
CA PHE A 169 12.01 -4.31 4.67
C PHE A 169 12.92 -5.14 3.76
N PRO A 170 14.25 -5.08 3.96
CA PRO A 170 15.18 -5.95 3.26
C PRO A 170 14.84 -7.43 3.42
N GLY A 171 15.01 -8.21 2.35
CA GLY A 171 14.64 -9.62 2.33
C GLY A 171 15.35 -10.51 3.35
N ASN A 172 16.52 -10.10 3.83
CA ASN A 172 17.31 -10.81 4.86
C ASN A 172 17.00 -10.33 6.29
N GLN A 173 16.08 -9.40 6.49
CA GLN A 173 15.71 -8.91 7.82
C GLN A 173 14.90 -9.97 8.58
N ASN A 174 15.11 -10.06 9.89
CA ASN A 174 14.27 -10.91 10.74
C ASN A 174 12.87 -10.29 10.88
N GLU A 175 11.82 -11.04 10.54
CA GLU A 175 10.42 -10.60 10.62
C GLU A 175 10.03 -10.03 12.00
N GLN A 176 10.57 -10.60 13.08
CA GLN A 176 10.30 -10.12 14.45
C GLN A 176 10.73 -8.66 14.68
N THR A 177 11.74 -8.19 13.95
CA THR A 177 12.25 -6.81 14.08
C THR A 177 11.47 -5.81 13.24
N SER A 178 10.62 -6.26 12.31
CA SER A 178 9.80 -5.41 11.44
C SER A 178 8.61 -4.78 12.15
N LEU A 179 8.08 -5.45 13.19
CA LEU A 179 6.91 -4.99 13.93
C LEU A 179 7.12 -3.63 14.59
N LYS A 180 8.19 -3.49 15.38
CA LYS A 180 8.39 -2.31 16.24
C LYS A 180 8.43 -0.98 15.46
N PRO A 181 9.15 -0.84 14.34
CA PRO A 181 9.16 0.39 13.56
C PRO A 181 7.78 0.74 13.01
N LEU A 182 7.05 -0.25 12.48
CA LEU A 182 5.74 -0.02 11.90
C LEU A 182 4.68 0.27 12.96
N GLU A 183 4.72 -0.40 14.10
CA GLU A 183 3.83 -0.12 15.23
C GLU A 183 4.03 1.29 15.77
N LYS A 184 5.29 1.74 15.92
CA LYS A 184 5.61 3.11 16.31
C LYS A 184 4.99 4.12 15.35
N LYS A 185 5.08 3.90 14.05
CA LYS A 185 4.46 4.72 13.01
C LYS A 185 2.94 4.76 13.16
N VAL A 186 2.29 3.61 13.39
CA VAL A 186 0.83 3.52 13.59
C VAL A 186 0.39 4.34 14.82
N ILE A 187 1.16 4.33 15.88
CA ILE A 187 0.87 5.11 17.08
C ILE A 187 1.09 6.60 16.85
N GLU A 188 2.25 6.99 16.35
CA GLU A 188 2.68 8.39 16.27
C GLU A 188 2.04 9.16 15.10
N GLU A 189 1.95 8.54 13.95
CA GLU A 189 1.51 9.22 12.72
C GLU A 189 0.02 9.02 12.43
N PHE A 190 -0.52 7.85 12.79
CA PHE A 190 -1.92 7.52 12.53
C PHE A 190 -2.82 7.81 13.73
N GLY A 191 -2.25 8.00 14.92
CA GLY A 191 -2.98 8.28 16.15
C GLY A 191 -3.75 7.09 16.71
N CYS A 192 -3.34 5.86 16.35
CA CYS A 192 -3.88 4.63 16.95
C CYS A 192 -3.12 4.30 18.21
N GLU A 193 -3.58 4.79 19.37
CA GLU A 193 -2.88 4.60 20.65
C GLU A 193 -3.41 3.43 21.47
N GLU A 194 -4.68 3.05 21.30
CA GLU A 194 -5.37 2.05 22.09
C GLU A 194 -5.88 0.91 21.20
N PHE A 195 -5.27 -0.26 21.31
CA PHE A 195 -5.66 -1.43 20.53
C PHE A 195 -5.21 -2.73 21.17
N ILE A 196 -5.82 -3.83 20.71
CA ILE A 196 -5.36 -5.19 20.98
C ILE A 196 -4.53 -5.63 19.76
N PHE A 197 -3.25 -5.89 19.99
CA PHE A 197 -2.33 -6.41 18.95
C PHE A 197 -2.54 -7.90 18.78
N CYS A 198 -2.73 -8.35 17.56
CA CYS A 198 -2.88 -9.76 17.21
C CYS A 198 -1.84 -10.16 16.15
N SER A 199 -1.10 -11.24 16.40
CA SER A 199 -0.17 -11.81 15.43
C SER A 199 -0.03 -13.32 15.58
N ASP A 200 0.63 -13.94 14.59
CA ASP A 200 0.99 -15.34 14.66
C ASP A 200 2.14 -15.61 15.64
N ALA A 201 2.47 -16.90 15.82
CA ALA A 201 3.53 -17.34 16.72
C ALA A 201 4.93 -16.87 16.31
N GLY A 202 5.18 -16.71 15.01
CA GLY A 202 6.47 -16.27 14.47
C GLY A 202 6.86 -14.85 14.88
N LEU A 203 5.86 -14.01 15.19
CA LEU A 203 6.01 -12.61 15.59
C LEU A 203 5.88 -12.40 17.11
N GLY A 204 5.63 -13.49 17.88
CA GLY A 204 5.38 -13.47 19.32
C GLY A 204 6.63 -13.42 20.20
N SER A 205 7.72 -12.76 19.79
CA SER A 205 8.91 -12.60 20.65
C SER A 205 8.60 -11.88 21.95
N GLU A 206 9.40 -12.12 22.99
CA GLU A 206 9.25 -11.46 24.30
C GLU A 206 9.28 -9.94 24.14
N ASN A 207 10.18 -9.42 23.32
CA ASN A 207 10.29 -7.99 23.06
C ASN A 207 9.01 -7.41 22.41
N ASN A 208 8.38 -8.14 21.48
CA ASN A 208 7.14 -7.72 20.85
C ASN A 208 5.97 -7.78 21.84
N ARG A 209 5.94 -8.77 22.72
CA ARG A 209 4.93 -8.86 23.79
C ARG A 209 5.07 -7.74 24.82
N LEU A 210 6.29 -7.44 25.27
CA LEU A 210 6.57 -6.34 26.20
C LEU A 210 6.19 -4.97 25.61
N LEU A 211 6.44 -4.76 24.31
CA LEU A 211 6.06 -3.53 23.62
C LEU A 211 4.55 -3.29 23.67
N ASN A 212 3.76 -4.36 23.56
CA ASN A 212 2.30 -4.33 23.56
C ASN A 212 1.66 -4.57 24.95
N HIS A 213 2.47 -4.67 26.00
CA HIS A 213 1.98 -4.75 27.37
C HIS A 213 1.98 -3.38 28.04
N SER A 214 0.91 -2.61 27.86
CA SER A 214 0.75 -1.27 28.44
C SER A 214 -0.68 -1.03 28.89
N LYS A 215 -0.94 0.09 29.58
CA LYS A 215 -2.30 0.46 30.00
C LYS A 215 -3.29 0.65 28.85
N LYS A 216 -2.78 1.01 27.67
CA LYS A 216 -3.56 1.32 26.48
C LYS A 216 -3.53 0.20 25.42
N ARG A 217 -2.62 -0.77 25.56
CA ARG A 217 -2.44 -1.84 24.59
C ARG A 217 -2.36 -3.19 25.28
N SER A 218 -2.92 -4.19 24.61
CA SER A 218 -2.84 -5.60 24.97
C SER A 218 -2.42 -6.41 23.76
N TYR A 219 -2.01 -7.67 23.95
CA TYR A 219 -1.64 -8.53 22.84
C TYR A 219 -2.30 -9.91 22.91
N ILE A 220 -2.56 -10.48 21.77
CA ILE A 220 -2.96 -11.87 21.56
C ILE A 220 -1.98 -12.47 20.55
N VAL A 221 -1.23 -13.47 20.98
CA VAL A 221 -0.25 -14.15 20.12
C VAL A 221 -0.44 -15.65 20.27
N THR A 222 -0.46 -16.39 19.16
CA THR A 222 -0.54 -17.84 19.18
C THR A 222 0.72 -18.41 19.85
N PRO A 223 0.61 -19.27 20.89
CA PRO A 223 1.79 -19.88 21.49
C PRO A 223 2.46 -20.85 20.53
N VAL A 224 3.79 -20.88 20.52
CA VAL A 224 4.54 -21.96 19.83
C VAL A 224 4.46 -23.20 20.69
N SER A 225 3.71 -24.19 20.28
CA SER A 225 3.71 -25.52 20.88
C SER A 225 4.86 -26.32 20.27
N TYR A 226 5.96 -26.47 20.99
CA TYR A 226 6.97 -27.47 20.65
C TYR A 226 6.46 -28.83 21.14
N THR A 227 5.88 -29.62 20.26
CA THR A 227 5.73 -31.04 20.49
C THR A 227 7.12 -31.66 20.35
N HIS A 228 7.82 -31.84 21.47
CA HIS A 228 8.91 -32.77 21.52
C HIS A 228 8.30 -34.18 21.35
N LEU A 229 8.36 -34.72 20.14
CA LEU A 229 8.26 -36.14 19.93
C LEU A 229 9.54 -36.75 20.54
N THR A 230 9.42 -37.28 21.75
CA THR A 230 10.39 -38.23 22.36
C THR A 230 10.30 -39.55 21.65
#